data_bb0693f67fa944f7803898dabcc73d06
#
_entry.id   bb0693f67fa944f7803898dabcc73d06
#
_cell.length_a   1.000
_cell.length_b   1.000
_cell.length_c   1.000
_cell.angle_alpha   90.00
_cell.angle_beta   90.00
_cell.angle_gamma   90.00
#
_symmetry.space_group_name_H-M   'P 1'
#
loop_
_entity.id
_entity.type
_entity.pdbx_description
1 polymer ?
#
loop_
_entity_poly.entity_id
_entity_poly.type
_entity_poly.pdbx_seq_one_letter_code
_entity_poly.pdbx_strand_id
1 'polypeptide(L)'
;MLEECRGLGGCRTGEAKITKGHNLTASWVIHTVGPVWNGGGSREEEMLARCYQNCLALAREYGIRTIAFPAISTGVYRFPVDLASQIATNEVADFLKGDFSVEHVDFVCFNDLTYQSYLAGSPSISEEIKSSHRLRRVARCG
;
A
#
# COMPACT_ATOMS: atom_id res chain seq x y z
N MET A 1 1.79 20.44 0.29
CA MET A 1 1.20 19.12 0.52
C MET A 1 0.07 19.12 1.57
N LEU A 2 0.34 19.63 2.75
CA LEU A 2 -0.69 19.73 3.81
C LEU A 2 -1.90 20.57 3.38
N GLU A 3 -1.68 21.65 2.68
CA GLU A 3 -2.74 22.51 2.15
C GLU A 3 -3.60 21.77 1.11
N GLU A 4 -3.00 20.97 0.24
CA GLU A 4 -3.75 20.18 -0.73
C GLU A 4 -4.63 19.15 -0.03
N CYS A 5 -4.11 18.49 1.02
CA CYS A 5 -4.89 17.52 1.80
C CYS A 5 -6.10 18.20 2.47
N ARG A 6 -5.93 19.40 3.01
CA ARG A 6 -7.04 20.19 3.58
C ARG A 6 -8.07 20.54 2.53
N GLY A 7 -7.60 20.95 1.33
CA GLY A 7 -8.48 21.27 0.21
C GLY A 7 -9.30 20.09 -0.30
N LEU A 8 -8.81 18.85 -0.06
CA LEU A 8 -9.50 17.62 -0.44
C LEU A 8 -10.56 17.18 0.59
N GLY A 9 -10.72 17.92 1.71
CA GLY A 9 -11.70 17.57 2.73
C GLY A 9 -11.32 16.40 3.62
N GLY A 10 -10.02 16.07 3.68
CA GLY A 10 -9.51 14.94 4.46
C GLY A 10 -9.62 13.61 3.72
N CYS A 11 -9.40 12.51 4.45
CA CYS A 11 -9.40 11.16 3.90
C CYS A 11 -10.02 10.21 4.93
N ARG A 12 -11.06 9.50 4.56
CA ARG A 12 -11.71 8.50 5.42
C ARG A 12 -10.97 7.17 5.34
N THR A 13 -11.16 6.32 6.35
CA THR A 13 -10.60 4.96 6.33
C THR A 13 -10.99 4.22 5.06
N GLY A 14 -10.00 3.66 4.38
CA GLY A 14 -10.19 2.94 3.12
C GLY A 14 -10.21 3.82 1.88
N GLU A 15 -10.34 5.13 2.02
CA GLU A 15 -10.26 6.06 0.88
C GLU A 15 -8.80 6.38 0.54
N ALA A 16 -8.60 6.89 -0.67
CA ALA A 16 -7.31 7.41 -1.10
C ALA A 16 -7.47 8.74 -1.79
N LYS A 17 -6.52 9.63 -1.57
CA LYS A 17 -6.46 10.95 -2.19
C LYS A 17 -5.05 11.14 -2.77
N ILE A 18 -4.94 11.90 -3.83
CA ILE A 18 -3.65 12.14 -4.48
C ILE A 18 -3.30 13.62 -4.46
N THR A 19 -2.05 13.92 -4.17
CA THR A 19 -1.49 15.27 -4.23
C THR A 19 -0.17 15.24 -4.99
N LYS A 20 0.30 16.41 -5.41
CA LYS A 20 1.65 16.52 -5.99
C LYS A 20 2.72 16.27 -4.93
N GLY A 21 3.86 15.75 -5.36
CA GLY A 21 4.99 15.45 -4.48
C GLY A 21 5.74 16.66 -3.96
N HIS A 22 5.52 17.85 -4.57
CA HIS A 22 6.19 19.11 -4.22
C HIS A 22 7.72 18.97 -4.18
N ASN A 23 8.32 19.05 -3.00
CA ASN A 23 9.77 18.96 -2.82
C ASN A 23 10.29 17.52 -2.69
N LEU A 24 9.42 16.52 -2.80
CA LEU A 24 9.81 15.11 -2.75
C LEU A 24 10.34 14.65 -4.12
N THR A 25 11.12 13.57 -4.09
CA THR A 25 11.61 12.94 -5.33
C THR A 25 10.45 12.35 -6.15
N ALA A 26 9.42 11.89 -5.49
CA ALA A 26 8.22 11.36 -6.15
C ALA A 26 7.39 12.49 -6.76
N SER A 27 6.85 12.29 -7.95
CA SER A 27 5.99 13.26 -8.63
C SER A 27 4.64 13.40 -7.94
N TRP A 28 4.15 12.32 -7.32
CA TRP A 28 2.84 12.24 -6.68
C TRP A 28 2.96 11.59 -5.31
N VAL A 29 2.05 11.96 -4.41
CA VAL A 29 1.87 11.28 -3.12
C VAL A 29 0.41 10.85 -3.03
N ILE A 30 0.20 9.57 -2.76
CA ILE A 30 -1.12 9.02 -2.54
C ILE A 30 -1.30 8.85 -1.03
N HIS A 31 -2.34 9.47 -0.50
CA HIS A 31 -2.68 9.44 0.92
C HIS A 31 -3.84 8.47 1.11
N THR A 32 -3.68 7.54 2.02
CA THR A 32 -4.75 6.63 2.40
C THR A 32 -4.72 6.44 3.92
N VAL A 33 -5.87 6.15 4.49
CA VAL A 33 -6.02 5.93 5.93
C VAL A 33 -6.37 4.45 6.13
N GLY A 34 -5.41 3.70 6.66
CA GLY A 34 -5.62 2.30 7.01
C GLY A 34 -6.51 2.16 8.26
N PRO A 35 -7.16 1.01 8.41
CA PRO A 35 -7.98 0.76 9.60
C PRO A 35 -7.14 0.51 10.83
N VAL A 36 -7.67 0.90 11.99
CA VAL A 36 -7.16 0.49 13.31
C VAL A 36 -7.70 -0.92 13.58
N TRP A 37 -6.82 -1.82 14.04
CA TRP A 37 -7.25 -3.19 14.35
C TRP A 37 -8.03 -3.23 15.66
N ASN A 38 -9.25 -3.75 15.59
CA ASN A 38 -10.16 -3.91 16.73
C ASN A 38 -10.65 -5.36 16.85
N GLY A 39 -9.78 -6.33 16.59
CA GLY A 39 -10.09 -7.75 16.70
C GLY A 39 -10.71 -8.39 15.47
N GLY A 40 -10.86 -7.66 14.39
CA GLY A 40 -11.37 -8.19 13.12
C GLY A 40 -12.89 -8.12 12.95
N GLY A 41 -13.62 -7.56 13.93
CA GLY A 41 -15.08 -7.48 13.89
C GLY A 41 -15.67 -6.24 13.23
N SER A 42 -14.83 -5.28 12.84
CA SER A 42 -15.25 -3.98 12.30
C SER A 42 -14.90 -3.82 10.82
N ARG A 43 -14.84 -4.90 10.07
CA ARG A 43 -14.54 -4.93 8.63
C ARG A 43 -13.12 -4.39 8.31
N GLU A 44 -12.18 -4.56 9.22
CA GLU A 44 -10.81 -4.06 9.07
C GLU A 44 -10.12 -4.67 7.84
N GLU A 45 -10.32 -5.98 7.58
CA GLU A 45 -9.75 -6.63 6.42
C GLU A 45 -10.24 -6.01 5.11
N GLU A 46 -11.54 -5.76 5.03
CA GLU A 46 -12.15 -5.11 3.86
C GLU A 46 -11.64 -3.67 3.69
N MET A 47 -11.50 -2.93 4.78
CA MET A 47 -11.00 -1.56 4.74
C MET A 47 -9.54 -1.50 4.30
N LEU A 48 -8.71 -2.43 4.77
CA LEU A 48 -7.32 -2.51 4.33
C LEU A 48 -7.23 -2.85 2.84
N ALA A 49 -8.03 -3.79 2.36
CA ALA A 49 -8.10 -4.12 0.94
C ALA A 49 -8.49 -2.89 0.10
N ARG A 50 -9.44 -2.11 0.57
CA ARG A 50 -9.86 -0.87 -0.10
C ARG A 50 -8.73 0.16 -0.19
N CYS A 51 -7.88 0.25 0.82
CA CYS A 51 -6.71 1.14 0.76
C CYS A 51 -5.86 0.82 -0.47
N TYR A 52 -5.53 -0.44 -0.68
CA TYR A 52 -4.74 -0.86 -1.83
C TYR A 52 -5.49 -0.68 -3.14
N GLN A 53 -6.75 -1.07 -3.21
CA GLN A 53 -7.57 -0.94 -4.41
C GLN A 53 -7.68 0.53 -4.85
N ASN A 54 -7.98 1.42 -3.92
CA ASN A 54 -8.15 2.83 -4.23
C ASN A 54 -6.83 3.53 -4.58
N CYS A 55 -5.72 3.15 -3.92
CA CYS A 55 -4.40 3.66 -4.29
C CYS A 55 -4.00 3.23 -5.69
N LEU A 56 -4.21 1.98 -6.03
CA LEU A 56 -3.88 1.45 -7.36
C LEU A 56 -4.80 2.05 -8.45
N ALA A 57 -6.06 2.28 -8.13
CA ALA A 57 -6.98 2.95 -9.05
C ALA A 57 -6.52 4.39 -9.37
N LEU A 58 -6.05 5.13 -8.37
CA LEU A 58 -5.48 6.46 -8.58
C LEU A 58 -4.19 6.40 -9.40
N ALA A 59 -3.34 5.41 -9.13
CA ALA A 59 -2.11 5.22 -9.89
C ALA A 59 -2.42 5.01 -11.38
N ARG A 60 -3.43 4.19 -11.68
CA ARG A 60 -3.88 3.98 -13.06
C ARG A 60 -4.43 5.26 -13.68
N GLU A 61 -5.29 5.96 -12.96
CA GLU A 61 -5.92 7.20 -13.44
C GLU A 61 -4.90 8.28 -13.78
N TYR A 62 -3.82 8.38 -12.98
CA TYR A 62 -2.79 9.41 -13.13
C TYR A 62 -1.58 8.95 -13.94
N GLY A 63 -1.63 7.77 -14.56
CA GLY A 63 -0.55 7.27 -15.39
C GLY A 63 0.72 6.95 -14.63
N ILE A 64 0.62 6.60 -13.36
CA ILE A 64 1.75 6.25 -12.50
C ILE A 64 2.24 4.86 -12.86
N ARG A 65 3.51 4.71 -13.18
CA ARG A 65 4.12 3.43 -13.56
C ARG A 65 4.72 2.69 -12.38
N THR A 66 5.20 3.41 -11.39
CA THR A 66 5.84 2.83 -10.21
C THR A 66 5.21 3.42 -8.95
N ILE A 67 4.91 2.56 -7.99
CA ILE A 67 4.32 2.96 -6.72
C ILE A 67 4.98 2.21 -5.59
N ALA A 68 5.18 2.90 -4.45
CA ALA A 68 5.73 2.31 -3.24
C ALA A 68 4.69 2.39 -2.13
N PHE A 69 4.48 1.27 -1.45
CA PHE A 69 3.58 1.18 -0.30
C PHE A 69 4.37 0.90 0.97
N PRO A 70 4.07 1.58 2.08
CA PRO A 70 4.49 1.10 3.38
C PRO A 70 3.63 -0.10 3.80
N ALA A 71 3.97 -0.72 4.92
CA ALA A 71 3.15 -1.78 5.50
C ALA A 71 1.95 -1.16 6.24
N ILE A 72 0.90 -0.86 5.51
CA ILE A 72 -0.27 -0.12 5.99
C ILE A 72 -0.90 -0.83 7.20
N SER A 73 -1.23 -0.06 8.23
CA SER A 73 -1.92 -0.47 9.47
C SER A 73 -1.14 -1.40 10.40
N THR A 74 0.10 -1.78 10.08
CA THR A 74 0.86 -2.76 10.89
C THR A 74 1.66 -2.13 12.03
N GLY A 75 1.75 -0.81 12.10
CA GLY A 75 2.45 -0.12 13.18
C GLY A 75 1.53 0.12 14.38
N VAL A 76 1.32 1.39 14.71
CA VAL A 76 0.48 1.82 15.84
C VAL A 76 -0.97 1.38 15.72
N TYR A 77 -1.46 1.06 14.54
CA TYR A 77 -2.82 0.58 14.32
C TYR A 77 -2.99 -0.92 14.62
N ARG A 78 -1.90 -1.62 14.92
CA ARG A 78 -1.88 -3.01 15.45
C ARG A 78 -2.50 -4.08 14.57
N PHE A 79 -2.67 -3.84 13.29
CA PHE A 79 -3.16 -4.88 12.38
C PHE A 79 -2.16 -6.04 12.35
N PRO A 80 -2.61 -7.31 12.49
CA PRO A 80 -1.70 -8.46 12.44
C PRO A 80 -0.90 -8.46 11.15
N VAL A 81 0.43 -8.53 11.27
CA VAL A 81 1.34 -8.38 10.13
C VAL A 81 1.13 -9.47 9.08
N ASP A 82 0.93 -10.71 9.50
CA ASP A 82 0.72 -11.83 8.57
C ASP A 82 -0.55 -11.64 7.75
N LEU A 83 -1.62 -11.23 8.38
CA LEU A 83 -2.89 -10.97 7.70
C LEU A 83 -2.79 -9.75 6.78
N ALA A 84 -2.18 -8.67 7.27
CA ALA A 84 -1.98 -7.46 6.48
C ALA A 84 -1.12 -7.72 5.24
N SER A 85 -0.06 -8.51 5.37
CA SER A 85 0.81 -8.84 4.24
C SER A 85 0.09 -9.69 3.19
N GLN A 86 -0.76 -10.62 3.60
CA GLN A 86 -1.59 -11.38 2.67
C GLN A 86 -2.54 -10.50 1.90
N ILE A 87 -3.23 -9.60 2.59
CA ILE A 87 -4.17 -8.68 1.95
C ILE A 87 -3.44 -7.80 0.94
N ALA A 88 -2.32 -7.20 1.34
CA ALA A 88 -1.52 -6.33 0.48
C ALA A 88 -1.05 -7.04 -0.79
N THR A 89 -0.43 -8.21 -0.63
CA THR A 89 0.11 -8.96 -1.76
C THR A 89 -0.98 -9.49 -2.68
N ASN A 90 -2.11 -9.94 -2.14
CA ASN A 90 -3.25 -10.41 -2.93
C ASN A 90 -3.90 -9.28 -3.73
N GLU A 91 -4.11 -8.12 -3.12
CA GLU A 91 -4.71 -6.97 -3.82
C GLU A 91 -3.83 -6.46 -4.95
N VAL A 92 -2.52 -6.37 -4.71
CA VAL A 92 -1.56 -5.98 -5.75
C VAL A 92 -1.52 -7.02 -6.87
N ALA A 93 -1.49 -8.30 -6.54
CA ALA A 93 -1.48 -9.37 -7.51
C ALA A 93 -2.73 -9.36 -8.40
N ASP A 94 -3.90 -9.21 -7.80
CA ASP A 94 -5.17 -9.15 -8.52
C ASP A 94 -5.21 -7.95 -9.47
N PHE A 95 -4.74 -6.79 -9.02
CA PHE A 95 -4.65 -5.61 -9.85
C PHE A 95 -3.72 -5.82 -11.06
N LEU A 96 -2.52 -6.36 -10.82
CA LEU A 96 -1.52 -6.56 -11.88
C LEU A 96 -1.91 -7.61 -12.91
N LYS A 97 -2.78 -8.55 -12.57
CA LYS A 97 -3.31 -9.54 -13.51
C LYS A 97 -4.17 -8.91 -14.62
N GLY A 98 -4.92 -7.88 -14.27
CA GLY A 98 -5.87 -7.26 -15.20
C GLY A 98 -5.45 -5.89 -15.72
N ASP A 99 -4.36 -5.34 -15.23
CA ASP A 99 -3.93 -3.97 -15.56
C ASP A 99 -2.42 -3.90 -15.69
N PHE A 100 -1.94 -3.42 -16.82
CA PHE A 100 -0.52 -3.29 -17.13
C PHE A 100 0.00 -1.85 -17.03
N SER A 101 -0.83 -0.91 -16.58
CA SER A 101 -0.45 0.50 -16.46
C SER A 101 0.59 0.75 -15.37
N VAL A 102 0.52 0.00 -14.27
CA VAL A 102 1.52 0.03 -13.20
C VAL A 102 2.54 -1.08 -13.46
N GLU A 103 3.80 -0.71 -13.64
CA GLU A 103 4.87 -1.64 -13.99
C GLU A 103 5.57 -2.25 -12.78
N HIS A 104 5.74 -1.45 -11.71
CA HIS A 104 6.44 -1.88 -10.50
C HIS A 104 5.70 -1.43 -9.25
N VAL A 105 5.61 -2.33 -8.28
CA VAL A 105 5.10 -2.05 -6.94
C VAL A 105 6.18 -2.44 -5.93
N ASP A 106 6.61 -1.46 -5.12
CA ASP A 106 7.56 -1.70 -4.04
C ASP A 106 6.81 -1.71 -2.71
N PHE A 107 7.08 -2.71 -1.87
CA PHE A 107 6.66 -2.71 -0.48
C PHE A 107 7.84 -2.30 0.39
N VAL A 108 7.68 -1.27 1.19
CA VAL A 108 8.72 -0.72 2.04
C VAL A 108 8.47 -1.17 3.47
N CYS A 109 9.37 -1.98 4.01
CA CYS A 109 9.24 -2.57 5.34
C CYS A 109 10.30 -2.00 6.27
N PHE A 110 9.89 -1.55 7.47
CA PHE A 110 10.78 -0.86 8.42
C PHE A 110 11.50 -1.80 9.38
N ASN A 111 11.09 -3.08 9.47
CA ASN A 111 11.73 -4.04 10.35
C ASN A 111 11.73 -5.44 9.72
N ASP A 112 12.53 -6.36 10.33
CA ASP A 112 12.69 -7.72 9.80
C ASP A 112 11.41 -8.54 9.84
N LEU A 113 10.64 -8.44 10.91
CA LEU A 113 9.41 -9.21 11.06
C LEU A 113 8.42 -8.88 9.95
N THR A 114 8.20 -7.61 9.70
CA THR A 114 7.33 -7.15 8.62
C THR A 114 7.86 -7.59 7.25
N TYR A 115 9.16 -7.42 7.02
CA TYR A 115 9.79 -7.83 5.77
C TYR A 115 9.60 -9.33 5.51
N GLN A 116 9.84 -10.17 6.50
CA GLN A 116 9.67 -11.62 6.37
C GLN A 116 8.21 -12.01 6.13
N SER A 117 7.26 -11.34 6.77
CA SER A 117 5.83 -11.59 6.56
C SER A 117 5.40 -11.25 5.12
N TYR A 118 5.89 -10.15 4.57
CA TYR A 118 5.59 -9.78 3.18
C TYR A 118 6.25 -10.74 2.19
N LEU A 119 7.46 -11.21 2.47
CA LEU A 119 8.10 -12.25 1.67
C LEU A 119 7.30 -13.56 1.68
N ALA A 120 6.83 -13.98 2.85
CA ALA A 120 6.03 -15.20 3.00
C ALA A 120 4.69 -15.12 2.28
N GLY A 121 4.08 -13.94 2.18
CA GLY A 121 2.86 -13.70 1.43
C GLY A 121 3.05 -13.78 -0.10
N SER A 122 4.29 -13.63 -0.56
CA SER A 122 4.62 -13.64 -2.00
C SER A 122 4.52 -15.02 -2.67
N PRO A 123 4.72 -16.17 -2.00
CA PRO A 123 4.67 -17.47 -2.69
C PRO A 123 3.34 -17.79 -3.36
N SER A 124 2.25 -17.18 -2.92
CA SER A 124 0.94 -17.36 -3.54
C SER A 124 0.79 -16.62 -4.88
N ILE A 125 1.75 -15.77 -5.22
CA ILE A 125 1.76 -14.95 -6.43
C ILE A 125 2.59 -15.66 -7.50
N SER A 126 2.14 -15.64 -8.75
CA SER A 126 2.88 -16.25 -9.87
C SER A 126 4.25 -15.60 -10.06
N GLU A 127 5.19 -16.36 -10.64
CA GLU A 127 6.54 -15.85 -10.91
C GLU A 127 6.51 -14.56 -11.74
N GLU A 128 5.60 -14.48 -12.68
CA GLU A 128 5.43 -13.32 -13.53
C GLU A 128 5.04 -12.07 -12.73
N ILE A 129 4.14 -12.22 -11.76
CA ILE A 129 3.71 -11.13 -10.90
C ILE A 129 4.81 -10.76 -9.90
N LYS A 130 5.55 -11.74 -9.37
CA LYS A 130 6.66 -11.49 -8.45
C LYS A 130 7.73 -10.59 -9.05
N SER A 131 7.94 -10.64 -10.36
CA SER A 131 8.90 -9.76 -11.03
C SER A 131 8.43 -8.31 -11.07
N SER A 132 7.15 -8.05 -10.93
CA SER A 132 6.53 -6.73 -11.03
C SER A 132 6.44 -5.99 -9.70
N HIS A 133 6.67 -6.64 -8.56
CA HIS A 133 6.71 -5.97 -7.26
C HIS A 133 7.94 -6.38 -6.46
N ARG A 134 8.44 -5.43 -5.68
CA ARG A 134 9.68 -5.58 -4.92
C ARG A 134 9.42 -5.35 -3.44
N LEU A 135 10.23 -6.04 -2.63
CA LEU A 135 10.31 -5.78 -1.21
C LEU A 135 11.56 -4.99 -0.91
N ARG A 136 11.42 -3.92 -0.18
CA ARG A 136 12.53 -3.09 0.29
C ARG A 136 12.54 -3.05 1.80
N ARG A 137 13.74 -3.18 2.33
CA ARG A 137 14.01 -2.94 3.73
C ARG A 137 14.60 -1.54 3.85
N VAL A 138 13.93 -0.70 4.60
CA VAL A 138 14.44 0.65 4.88
C VAL A 138 15.12 0.64 6.24
N ALA A 139 16.38 1.03 6.27
CA ALA A 139 17.07 1.25 7.53
C ALA A 139 16.36 2.37 8.30
N ARG A 140 16.11 2.16 9.58
CA ARG A 140 15.59 3.22 10.44
C ARG A 140 16.56 4.40 10.40
N CYS A 141 16.09 5.54 9.97
CA CYS A 141 16.71 6.78 10.38
C CYS A 141 16.45 6.92 11.87
N GLY A 142 17.49 6.78 12.64
CA GLY A 142 17.45 6.87 14.11
C GLY A 142 16.94 8.21 14.61
#